data_a1fbbdc8a18abe5e0b64c3f7dbb6b7d4
#
_entry.id   a1fbbdc8a18abe5e0b64c3f7dbb6b7d4
#
_cell.length_a   1.000
_cell.length_b   1.000
_cell.length_c   1.000
_cell.angle_alpha   90.00
_cell.angle_beta   90.00
_cell.angle_gamma   90.00
#
_symmetry.space_group_name_H-M   'P 1'
#
loop_
_entity.id
_entity.type
_entity.pdbx_description
1 polymer ?
#
loop_
_entity_poly.entity_id
_entity_poly.type
_entity_poly.pdbx_seq_one_letter_code
_entity_poly.pdbx_strand_id
1 'polypeptide(L)'
;MKTLIRFIFIAIFLACTYYITTIETLRYKSSSITMLQDLSKKQKMNLGNILLGQTDGTMKDSKILELYIRSQEMFDYIDSKFHLKKHYTSQDLDILHRLYKDSPLPINRANQLNFLDKYNKDLIILYDAPSTTLKLTFIHSDAKTAQQILQTIIQRAEDVINQFAKENAKVALRFIRQQREEKRNEFIQSIKHLIAYQNKHHTIDPTLDVERKVSILADLETELVKNEVDYATKLKTWNPNGREMQMLKANIQTIKRSIKRVQQELSGNKKGKELNANVFDFELLKSDMEFSKEIYKQTLINQEETKLEVVQQSKHIVIVAKPTLADGYTYPNKIWDILTIGVLLALVYGILGTIIGIVSNHRD
;
A
#
# COMPACT_ATOMS: atom_id res chain seq x y z
N MET A 1 9.99 60.19 -35.18
CA MET A 1 9.36 59.13 -34.37
C MET A 1 10.28 57.90 -34.23
N LYS A 2 10.83 57.34 -35.28
CA LYS A 2 11.72 56.13 -35.25
C LYS A 2 12.99 56.32 -34.40
N THR A 3 13.62 57.48 -34.41
CA THR A 3 14.82 57.79 -33.63
C THR A 3 14.50 57.84 -32.12
N LEU A 4 13.37 58.45 -31.71
CA LEU A 4 12.92 58.53 -30.32
C LEU A 4 12.70 57.14 -29.75
N ILE A 5 12.04 56.23 -30.52
CA ILE A 5 11.79 54.85 -30.11
C ILE A 5 13.11 54.10 -29.90
N ARG A 6 14.11 54.26 -30.75
CA ARG A 6 15.43 53.64 -30.56
C ARG A 6 16.07 54.09 -29.23
N PHE A 7 16.04 55.39 -28.94
CA PHE A 7 16.60 55.90 -27.68
C PHE A 7 15.88 55.31 -26.44
N ILE A 8 14.54 55.17 -26.49
CA ILE A 8 13.76 54.55 -25.40
C ILE A 8 14.19 53.11 -25.19
N PHE A 9 14.31 52.31 -26.25
CA PHE A 9 14.73 50.91 -26.13
C PHE A 9 16.15 50.74 -25.60
N ILE A 10 17.09 51.60 -26.03
CA ILE A 10 18.47 51.61 -25.53
C ILE A 10 18.47 52.02 -24.04
N ALA A 11 17.71 53.02 -23.64
CA ALA A 11 17.60 53.46 -22.25
C ALA A 11 17.03 52.35 -21.35
N ILE A 12 15.98 51.63 -21.80
CA ILE A 12 15.41 50.47 -21.09
C ILE A 12 16.43 49.37 -20.96
N PHE A 13 17.16 49.03 -22.03
CA PHE A 13 18.20 47.99 -22.00
C PHE A 13 19.31 48.34 -21.00
N LEU A 14 19.80 49.58 -20.99
CA LEU A 14 20.82 50.04 -20.07
C LEU A 14 20.31 50.04 -18.61
N ALA A 15 19.06 50.46 -18.38
CA ALA A 15 18.43 50.41 -17.04
C ALA A 15 18.29 48.94 -16.53
N CYS A 16 17.83 48.01 -17.36
CA CYS A 16 17.76 46.59 -17.03
C CYS A 16 19.14 45.97 -16.76
N THR A 17 20.16 46.33 -17.59
CA THR A 17 21.52 45.83 -17.38
C THR A 17 22.10 46.37 -16.07
N TYR A 18 21.88 47.66 -15.77
CA TYR A 18 22.30 48.23 -14.50
C TYR A 18 21.62 47.56 -13.31
N TYR A 19 20.32 47.26 -13.40
CA TYR A 19 19.57 46.55 -12.37
C TYR A 19 20.18 45.18 -12.10
N ILE A 20 20.36 44.34 -13.13
CA ILE A 20 20.91 42.96 -13.02
C ILE A 20 22.34 43.00 -12.46
N THR A 21 23.16 43.95 -12.86
CA THR A 21 24.57 43.96 -12.45
C THR A 21 24.82 44.48 -11.05
N THR A 22 23.96 45.44 -10.57
CA THR A 22 24.24 46.22 -9.37
C THR A 22 23.19 46.08 -8.29
N ILE A 23 21.90 45.95 -8.63
CA ILE A 23 20.79 46.00 -7.68
C ILE A 23 20.27 44.60 -7.33
N GLU A 24 20.24 43.68 -8.28
CA GLU A 24 19.67 42.36 -8.06
C GLU A 24 20.41 41.60 -6.97
N THR A 25 19.66 41.03 -6.02
CA THR A 25 20.19 40.31 -4.87
C THR A 25 20.91 39.01 -5.31
N LEU A 26 22.15 38.84 -4.88
CA LEU A 26 22.90 37.63 -5.09
C LEU A 26 22.27 36.48 -4.31
N ARG A 27 22.06 35.35 -4.98
CA ARG A 27 21.43 34.16 -4.36
C ARG A 27 22.30 32.93 -4.57
N TYR A 28 22.40 32.15 -3.51
CA TYR A 28 23.24 30.97 -3.36
C TYR A 28 22.39 29.73 -3.37
N LYS A 29 22.89 28.68 -4.03
CA LYS A 29 22.20 27.42 -4.24
C LYS A 29 22.86 26.32 -3.43
N SER A 30 22.11 25.71 -2.49
CA SER A 30 22.49 24.46 -1.84
C SER A 30 21.76 23.31 -2.49
N SER A 31 22.47 22.21 -2.78
CA SER A 31 21.87 21.01 -3.40
C SER A 31 22.26 19.75 -2.63
N SER A 32 21.34 18.81 -2.54
CA SER A 32 21.52 17.51 -1.94
C SER A 32 20.89 16.43 -2.83
N ILE A 33 21.46 15.24 -2.83
CA ILE A 33 20.87 14.05 -3.47
C ILE A 33 20.50 13.07 -2.38
N THR A 34 19.24 12.70 -2.33
CA THR A 34 18.70 11.77 -1.37
C THR A 34 18.00 10.61 -2.08
N MET A 35 17.95 9.47 -1.42
CA MET A 35 17.21 8.29 -1.88
C MET A 35 16.33 7.79 -0.73
N LEU A 36 15.07 7.49 -1.03
CA LEU A 36 14.19 6.87 -0.04
C LEU A 36 14.38 5.36 -0.09
N GLN A 37 14.84 4.79 1.02
CA GLN A 37 15.06 3.35 1.16
C GLN A 37 14.04 2.77 2.14
N ASP A 38 13.32 1.74 1.68
CA ASP A 38 12.43 0.94 2.51
C ASP A 38 13.20 -0.29 3.01
N LEU A 39 13.58 -0.31 4.28
CA LEU A 39 14.32 -1.42 4.89
C LEU A 39 13.46 -2.65 5.18
N SER A 40 12.14 -2.53 5.09
CA SER A 40 11.20 -3.62 5.38
C SER A 40 10.98 -4.58 4.20
N LYS A 41 11.28 -4.16 2.99
CA LYS A 41 11.14 -4.99 1.80
C LYS A 41 12.32 -5.95 1.66
N LYS A 42 12.24 -7.13 2.30
CA LYS A 42 12.84 -8.32 1.68
C LYS A 42 12.14 -8.48 0.33
N GLN A 43 12.88 -8.20 -0.74
CA GLN A 43 12.41 -8.34 -2.13
C GLN A 43 11.88 -9.76 -2.36
N LYS A 44 10.60 -10.01 -2.09
CA LYS A 44 9.90 -11.05 -2.81
C LYS A 44 9.70 -10.47 -4.22
N MET A 45 10.63 -10.78 -5.10
CA MET A 45 10.46 -10.55 -6.54
C MET A 45 9.23 -11.33 -6.99
N ASN A 46 8.08 -10.67 -6.97
CA ASN A 46 6.85 -11.22 -7.49
C ASN A 46 6.83 -10.87 -8.99
N LEU A 47 7.20 -11.84 -9.82
CA LEU A 47 7.17 -11.72 -11.29
C LEU A 47 5.81 -11.20 -11.80
N GLY A 48 4.72 -11.42 -11.06
CA GLY A 48 3.40 -10.89 -11.37
C GLY A 48 3.29 -9.36 -11.28
N ASN A 49 4.02 -8.73 -10.37
CA ASN A 49 3.98 -7.27 -10.19
C ASN A 49 4.73 -6.53 -11.32
N ILE A 50 5.75 -7.16 -11.90
CA ILE A 50 6.51 -6.62 -13.05
C ILE A 50 5.64 -6.64 -14.32
N LEU A 51 4.83 -7.69 -14.50
CA LEU A 51 3.94 -7.83 -15.68
C LEU A 51 2.71 -6.91 -15.62
N LEU A 52 2.28 -6.48 -14.43
CA LEU A 52 1.09 -5.64 -14.25
C LEU A 52 1.39 -4.14 -14.18
N GLY A 53 2.65 -3.71 -14.41
CA GLY A 53 3.01 -2.29 -14.41
C GLY A 53 2.75 -1.58 -13.07
N GLN A 54 2.74 -2.32 -11.96
CA GLN A 54 2.60 -1.70 -10.64
C GLN A 54 3.83 -0.83 -10.37
N THR A 55 3.62 0.47 -10.40
CA THR A 55 4.58 1.50 -10.02
C THR A 55 5.19 1.17 -8.66
N ASP A 56 6.50 1.11 -8.62
CA ASP A 56 7.28 0.84 -7.42
C ASP A 56 6.79 1.71 -6.26
N GLY A 57 6.50 1.11 -5.11
CA GLY A 57 6.05 1.84 -3.93
C GLY A 57 6.97 3.00 -3.55
N THR A 58 8.24 2.94 -3.94
CA THR A 58 9.27 3.97 -3.79
C THR A 58 8.93 5.26 -4.54
N MET A 59 8.39 5.17 -5.77
CA MET A 59 7.96 6.35 -6.54
C MET A 59 6.77 7.06 -5.87
N LYS A 60 5.80 6.30 -5.37
CA LYS A 60 4.65 6.83 -4.64
C LYS A 60 5.09 7.53 -3.34
N ASP A 61 5.98 6.91 -2.59
CA ASP A 61 6.50 7.47 -1.34
C ASP A 61 7.32 8.75 -1.60
N SER A 62 8.14 8.77 -2.66
CA SER A 62 8.92 9.94 -3.08
C SER A 62 8.00 11.12 -3.47
N LYS A 63 6.86 10.82 -4.12
CA LYS A 63 5.87 11.84 -4.46
C LYS A 63 5.15 12.40 -3.24
N ILE A 64 4.79 11.53 -2.27
CA ILE A 64 4.22 11.98 -0.99
C ILE A 64 5.21 12.88 -0.25
N LEU A 65 6.49 12.51 -0.24
CA LEU A 65 7.54 13.31 0.37
C LEU A 65 7.69 14.67 -0.31
N GLU A 66 7.68 14.74 -1.64
CA GLU A 66 7.69 15.99 -2.39
C GLU A 66 6.52 16.89 -2.02
N LEU A 67 5.29 16.32 -1.97
CA LEU A 67 4.09 17.07 -1.60
C LEU A 67 4.19 17.62 -0.18
N TYR A 68 4.72 16.85 0.77
CA TYR A 68 4.94 17.32 2.14
C TYR A 68 5.98 18.43 2.20
N ILE A 69 7.13 18.28 1.51
CA ILE A 69 8.19 19.28 1.49
C ILE A 69 7.68 20.62 0.93
N ARG A 70 6.74 20.60 -0.02
CA ARG A 70 6.11 21.81 -0.61
C ARG A 70 4.93 22.34 0.19
N SER A 71 4.55 21.68 1.28
CA SER A 71 3.34 22.01 2.04
C SER A 71 3.53 23.27 2.91
N GLN A 72 2.39 23.84 3.32
CA GLN A 72 2.34 24.93 4.29
C GLN A 72 2.96 24.54 5.64
N GLU A 73 2.77 23.28 6.07
CA GLU A 73 3.32 22.78 7.33
C GLU A 73 4.84 22.80 7.34
N MET A 74 5.48 22.37 6.24
CA MET A 74 6.93 22.44 6.11
C MET A 74 7.41 23.88 6.08
N PHE A 75 6.74 24.75 5.33
CA PHE A 75 7.07 26.17 5.30
C PHE A 75 7.03 26.79 6.70
N ASP A 76 5.95 26.58 7.46
CA ASP A 76 5.80 27.14 8.82
C ASP A 76 6.85 26.56 9.78
N TYR A 77 7.22 25.30 9.62
CA TYR A 77 8.31 24.68 10.39
C TYR A 77 9.67 25.35 10.08
N ILE A 78 9.99 25.59 8.82
CA ILE A 78 11.22 26.25 8.40
C ILE A 78 11.21 27.74 8.84
N ASP A 79 10.07 28.43 8.67
CA ASP A 79 9.92 29.83 9.11
C ASP A 79 10.12 30.00 10.61
N SER A 80 9.66 29.04 11.42
CA SER A 80 9.88 29.06 12.89
C SER A 80 11.35 29.02 13.29
N LYS A 81 12.22 28.45 12.47
CA LYS A 81 13.67 28.31 12.74
C LYS A 81 14.50 29.37 12.04
N PHE A 82 14.17 29.73 10.82
CA PHE A 82 14.98 30.59 9.96
C PHE A 82 14.35 31.95 9.66
N HIS A 83 13.11 32.21 10.15
CA HIS A 83 12.40 33.46 9.96
C HIS A 83 12.26 33.88 8.50
N LEU A 84 11.87 32.93 7.61
CA LEU A 84 11.76 33.16 6.17
C LEU A 84 10.77 34.28 5.83
N LYS A 85 9.64 34.43 6.55
CA LYS A 85 8.69 35.51 6.35
C LYS A 85 9.35 36.88 6.54
N LYS A 86 10.21 37.00 7.57
CA LYS A 86 10.99 38.24 7.81
C LYS A 86 12.01 38.44 6.70
N HIS A 87 12.70 37.39 6.27
CA HIS A 87 13.65 37.47 5.16
C HIS A 87 12.97 37.93 3.86
N TYR A 88 11.83 37.35 3.48
CA TYR A 88 11.11 37.70 2.25
C TYR A 88 10.52 39.11 2.26
N THR A 89 10.43 39.75 3.42
CA THR A 89 10.00 41.17 3.57
C THR A 89 11.17 42.10 3.86
N SER A 90 12.40 41.61 3.96
CA SER A 90 13.60 42.38 4.28
C SER A 90 13.94 43.41 3.18
N GLN A 91 14.59 44.49 3.59
CA GLN A 91 15.16 45.47 2.67
C GLN A 91 16.42 44.99 1.95
N ASP A 92 17.01 43.88 2.40
CA ASP A 92 18.17 43.25 1.78
C ASP A 92 17.85 42.57 0.46
N LEU A 93 16.55 42.34 0.21
CA LEU A 93 16.09 41.78 -1.07
C LEU A 93 15.74 42.94 -2.03
N ASP A 94 16.06 42.71 -3.30
CA ASP A 94 15.69 43.64 -4.36
C ASP A 94 14.18 43.70 -4.61
N ILE A 95 13.76 44.73 -5.38
CA ILE A 95 12.35 45.06 -5.60
C ILE A 95 11.54 43.91 -6.19
N LEU A 96 12.13 43.09 -7.06
CA LEU A 96 11.45 41.97 -7.74
C LEU A 96 11.29 40.72 -6.86
N HIS A 97 12.21 40.53 -5.90
CA HIS A 97 12.23 39.38 -5.03
C HIS A 97 11.62 39.62 -3.64
N ARG A 98 11.29 40.89 -3.32
CA ARG A 98 10.74 41.30 -2.04
C ARG A 98 9.22 41.24 -2.02
N LEU A 99 8.62 40.84 -0.90
CA LEU A 99 7.20 40.95 -0.61
C LEU A 99 6.93 42.18 0.24
N TYR A 100 5.87 42.90 -0.04
CA TYR A 100 5.50 44.14 0.62
C TYR A 100 4.20 44.01 1.42
N LYS A 101 4.16 44.56 2.63
CA LYS A 101 2.93 44.50 3.47
C LYS A 101 1.73 45.16 2.80
N ASP A 102 1.95 46.30 2.19
CA ASP A 102 0.89 47.14 1.62
C ASP A 102 1.00 47.28 0.09
N SER A 103 1.41 46.22 -0.57
CA SER A 103 1.48 46.21 -2.03
C SER A 103 0.10 46.35 -2.68
N PRO A 104 -0.09 47.24 -3.65
CA PRO A 104 -1.30 47.27 -4.46
C PRO A 104 -1.42 46.08 -5.40
N LEU A 105 -0.30 45.44 -5.74
CA LEU A 105 -0.24 44.26 -6.60
C LEU A 105 -0.43 42.99 -5.77
N PRO A 106 -1.44 42.14 -6.06
CA PRO A 106 -1.70 40.92 -5.30
C PRO A 106 -0.49 39.95 -5.27
N ILE A 107 0.31 39.93 -6.33
CA ILE A 107 1.47 39.03 -6.52
C ILE A 107 2.60 39.32 -5.53
N ASN A 108 2.81 40.58 -5.15
CA ASN A 108 3.91 41.00 -4.27
C ASN A 108 3.43 41.36 -2.85
N ARG A 109 2.18 41.03 -2.51
CA ARG A 109 1.66 41.26 -1.16
C ARG A 109 2.18 40.19 -0.18
N ALA A 110 2.64 40.63 0.98
CA ALA A 110 3.07 39.74 2.07
C ALA A 110 1.84 39.09 2.73
N ASN A 111 1.37 37.98 2.17
CA ASN A 111 0.32 37.14 2.70
C ASN A 111 0.80 35.66 2.69
N GLN A 112 0.05 34.79 3.36
CA GLN A 112 0.42 33.41 3.56
C GLN A 112 0.62 32.63 2.22
N LEU A 113 -0.24 32.91 1.24
CA LEU A 113 -0.17 32.28 -0.07
C LEU A 113 1.11 32.66 -0.82
N ASN A 114 1.45 33.97 -0.82
CA ASN A 114 2.64 34.46 -1.50
C ASN A 114 3.94 34.06 -0.78
N PHE A 115 3.92 33.91 0.54
CA PHE A 115 5.05 33.36 1.27
C PHE A 115 5.30 31.90 0.88
N LEU A 116 4.25 31.07 0.81
CA LEU A 116 4.36 29.69 0.36
C LEU A 116 4.80 29.58 -1.11
N ASP A 117 4.26 30.43 -1.98
CA ASP A 117 4.65 30.47 -3.39
C ASP A 117 6.14 30.85 -3.55
N LYS A 118 6.60 31.82 -2.76
CA LYS A 118 8.01 32.23 -2.75
C LYS A 118 8.91 31.10 -2.27
N TYR A 119 8.55 30.45 -1.16
CA TYR A 119 9.24 29.27 -0.66
C TYR A 119 9.33 28.16 -1.72
N ASN A 120 8.21 27.87 -2.42
CA ASN A 120 8.18 26.86 -3.46
C ASN A 120 8.96 27.23 -4.73
N LYS A 121 9.15 28.52 -5.01
CA LYS A 121 10.04 28.99 -6.09
C LYS A 121 11.52 28.86 -5.72
N ASP A 122 11.87 29.08 -4.45
CA ASP A 122 13.24 28.91 -3.97
C ASP A 122 13.62 27.43 -3.75
N LEU A 123 12.61 26.53 -3.71
CA LEU A 123 12.76 25.09 -3.55
C LEU A 123 12.60 24.37 -4.88
N ILE A 124 13.65 23.71 -5.34
CA ILE A 124 13.64 22.90 -6.56
C ILE A 124 13.76 21.44 -6.15
N ILE A 125 12.79 20.62 -6.56
CA ILE A 125 12.76 19.18 -6.33
C ILE A 125 12.70 18.46 -7.68
N LEU A 126 13.69 17.60 -7.94
CA LEU A 126 13.79 16.80 -9.16
C LEU A 126 13.88 15.32 -8.76
N TYR A 127 12.92 14.53 -9.21
CA TYR A 127 12.94 13.08 -9.07
C TYR A 127 13.54 12.43 -10.30
N ASP A 128 14.55 11.58 -10.09
CA ASP A 128 15.16 10.76 -11.14
C ASP A 128 14.65 9.33 -11.00
N ALA A 129 13.78 8.92 -11.91
CA ALA A 129 13.13 7.61 -11.87
C ALA A 129 14.10 6.42 -12.05
N PRO A 130 15.10 6.47 -12.95
CA PRO A 130 16.07 5.39 -13.12
C PRO A 130 16.90 5.11 -11.87
N SER A 131 17.36 6.14 -11.17
CA SER A 131 18.17 6.00 -9.94
C SER A 131 17.33 6.00 -8.66
N THR A 132 16.01 6.24 -8.75
CA THR A 132 15.08 6.42 -7.61
C THR A 132 15.56 7.49 -6.62
N THR A 133 16.33 8.48 -7.10
CA THR A 133 16.86 9.54 -6.27
C THR A 133 16.04 10.82 -6.36
N LEU A 134 16.07 11.60 -5.29
CA LEU A 134 15.46 12.92 -5.17
C LEU A 134 16.58 13.95 -5.04
N LYS A 135 16.73 14.82 -6.03
CA LYS A 135 17.61 15.98 -5.93
C LYS A 135 16.83 17.14 -5.36
N LEU A 136 17.18 17.54 -4.16
CA LEU A 136 16.61 18.68 -3.44
C LEU A 136 17.57 19.86 -3.55
N THR A 137 17.02 21.04 -3.80
CA THR A 137 17.80 22.25 -3.93
C THR A 137 17.05 23.39 -3.26
N PHE A 138 17.75 24.21 -2.48
CA PHE A 138 17.20 25.41 -1.88
C PHE A 138 18.07 26.62 -2.22
N ILE A 139 17.41 27.73 -2.51
CA ILE A 139 18.07 28.99 -2.91
C ILE A 139 17.81 30.06 -1.84
N HIS A 140 18.86 30.75 -1.40
CA HIS A 140 18.75 31.79 -0.39
C HIS A 140 19.82 32.89 -0.65
N SER A 141 19.61 34.09 -0.12
CA SER A 141 20.58 35.18 -0.21
C SER A 141 21.87 34.96 0.60
N ASP A 142 21.87 34.03 1.55
CA ASP A 142 23.05 33.61 2.31
C ASP A 142 23.31 32.13 2.08
N ALA A 143 24.57 31.79 1.69
CA ALA A 143 24.98 30.41 1.34
C ALA A 143 24.87 29.44 2.51
N LYS A 144 25.23 29.86 3.71
CA LYS A 144 25.19 29.02 4.92
C LYS A 144 23.75 28.75 5.35
N THR A 145 22.90 29.77 5.29
CA THR A 145 21.47 29.64 5.57
C THR A 145 20.79 28.72 4.55
N ALA A 146 21.11 28.81 3.25
CA ALA A 146 20.62 27.89 2.22
C ALA A 146 20.93 26.42 2.55
N GLN A 147 22.18 26.15 2.96
CA GLN A 147 22.61 24.81 3.37
C GLN A 147 21.86 24.31 4.61
N GLN A 148 21.73 25.15 5.64
CA GLN A 148 21.05 24.79 6.89
C GLN A 148 19.56 24.55 6.69
N ILE A 149 18.89 25.36 5.88
CA ILE A 149 17.47 25.17 5.51
C ILE A 149 17.31 23.84 4.81
N LEU A 150 18.13 23.55 3.79
CA LEU A 150 18.04 22.28 3.05
C LEU A 150 18.29 21.07 3.95
N GLN A 151 19.25 21.15 4.83
CA GLN A 151 19.52 20.09 5.83
C GLN A 151 18.32 19.89 6.76
N THR A 152 17.70 20.97 7.21
CA THR A 152 16.55 20.93 8.12
C THR A 152 15.31 20.38 7.40
N ILE A 153 15.11 20.73 6.12
CA ILE A 153 14.03 20.15 5.27
C ILE A 153 14.19 18.62 5.19
N ILE A 154 15.40 18.13 4.91
CA ILE A 154 15.67 16.68 4.79
C ILE A 154 15.39 15.97 6.11
N GLN A 155 15.89 16.50 7.23
CA GLN A 155 15.65 15.92 8.54
C GLN A 155 14.16 15.87 8.91
N ARG A 156 13.45 17.00 8.73
CA ARG A 156 12.00 17.03 9.01
C ARG A 156 11.21 16.10 8.10
N ALA A 157 11.59 16.00 6.84
CA ALA A 157 10.98 15.10 5.88
C ALA A 157 11.18 13.63 6.28
N GLU A 158 12.36 13.27 6.78
CA GLU A 158 12.65 11.93 7.32
C GLU A 158 11.79 11.61 8.56
N ASP A 159 11.69 12.53 9.50
CA ASP A 159 10.85 12.36 10.69
C ASP A 159 9.39 12.10 10.32
N VAL A 160 8.86 12.88 9.39
CA VAL A 160 7.45 12.78 8.98
C VAL A 160 7.17 11.51 8.19
N ILE A 161 8.04 11.10 7.26
CA ILE A 161 7.83 9.85 6.52
C ILE A 161 7.89 8.63 7.46
N ASN A 162 8.77 8.67 8.48
CA ASN A 162 8.83 7.65 9.52
C ASN A 162 7.57 7.64 10.39
N GLN A 163 7.04 8.81 10.72
CA GLN A 163 5.77 8.91 11.45
C GLN A 163 4.61 8.33 10.63
N PHE A 164 4.50 8.67 9.36
CA PHE A 164 3.48 8.09 8.46
C PHE A 164 3.60 6.56 8.35
N ALA A 165 4.83 6.05 8.22
CA ALA A 165 5.06 4.61 8.18
C ALA A 165 4.57 3.94 9.46
N LYS A 166 4.90 4.48 10.64
CA LYS A 166 4.44 3.97 11.94
C LYS A 166 2.92 4.03 12.10
N GLU A 167 2.27 5.12 11.68
CA GLU A 167 0.80 5.23 11.76
C GLU A 167 0.11 4.22 10.83
N ASN A 168 0.56 4.09 9.59
CA ASN A 168 0.04 3.08 8.66
C ASN A 168 0.20 1.67 9.20
N ALA A 169 1.34 1.37 9.80
CA ALA A 169 1.62 0.10 10.43
C ALA A 169 0.69 -0.19 11.62
N LYS A 170 0.41 0.81 12.47
CA LYS A 170 -0.59 0.66 13.56
C LYS A 170 -2.00 0.40 13.03
N VAL A 171 -2.39 1.07 11.93
CA VAL A 171 -3.69 0.83 11.28
C VAL A 171 -3.78 -0.60 10.76
N ALA A 172 -2.74 -1.08 10.06
CA ALA A 172 -2.67 -2.45 9.56
C ALA A 172 -2.77 -3.49 10.70
N LEU A 173 -2.03 -3.26 11.81
CA LEU A 173 -2.11 -4.13 13.00
C LEU A 173 -3.49 -4.14 13.65
N ARG A 174 -4.17 -3.01 13.68
CA ARG A 174 -5.54 -2.94 14.22
C ARG A 174 -6.50 -3.75 13.37
N PHE A 175 -6.41 -3.59 12.06
CA PHE A 175 -7.23 -4.32 11.11
C PHE A 175 -7.02 -5.83 11.22
N ILE A 176 -5.78 -6.31 11.22
CA ILE A 176 -5.48 -7.74 11.29
C ILE A 176 -5.90 -8.35 12.64
N ARG A 177 -5.81 -7.58 13.75
CA ARG A 177 -6.31 -8.00 15.06
C ARG A 177 -7.83 -8.18 15.06
N GLN A 178 -8.54 -7.25 14.43
CA GLN A 178 -9.98 -7.35 14.28
C GLN A 178 -10.38 -8.58 13.45
N GLN A 179 -9.72 -8.80 12.31
CA GLN A 179 -9.92 -10.01 11.50
C GLN A 179 -9.66 -11.29 12.30
N ARG A 180 -8.58 -11.32 13.09
CA ARG A 180 -8.28 -12.47 13.93
C ARG A 180 -9.42 -12.77 14.94
N GLU A 181 -9.96 -11.77 15.60
CA GLU A 181 -11.09 -11.96 16.53
C GLU A 181 -12.35 -12.43 15.82
N GLU A 182 -12.62 -11.90 14.65
CA GLU A 182 -13.74 -12.34 13.81
C GLU A 182 -13.58 -13.82 13.42
N LYS A 183 -12.44 -14.21 12.86
CA LYS A 183 -12.18 -15.61 12.45
C LYS A 183 -12.11 -16.56 13.64
N ARG A 184 -11.62 -16.11 14.79
CA ARG A 184 -11.70 -16.86 16.04
C ARG A 184 -13.15 -17.14 16.46
N ASN A 185 -14.01 -16.15 16.36
CA ASN A 185 -15.42 -16.30 16.70
C ASN A 185 -16.15 -17.24 15.73
N GLU A 186 -15.88 -17.14 14.42
CA GLU A 186 -16.40 -18.08 13.41
C GLU A 186 -15.98 -19.52 13.75
N PHE A 187 -14.72 -19.75 14.06
CA PHE A 187 -14.20 -21.07 14.45
C PHE A 187 -14.87 -21.57 15.73
N ILE A 188 -15.06 -20.73 16.74
CA ILE A 188 -15.79 -21.13 17.97
C ILE A 188 -17.24 -21.48 17.66
N GLN A 189 -17.90 -20.76 16.76
CA GLN A 189 -19.28 -21.06 16.36
C GLN A 189 -19.37 -22.41 15.62
N SER A 190 -18.43 -22.67 14.69
CA SER A 190 -18.42 -23.97 14.00
C SER A 190 -18.20 -25.16 14.96
N ILE A 191 -17.35 -24.99 15.99
CA ILE A 191 -17.20 -25.99 17.07
C ILE A 191 -18.53 -26.19 17.81
N LYS A 192 -19.21 -25.09 18.17
CA LYS A 192 -20.50 -25.17 18.89
C LYS A 192 -21.56 -25.86 18.04
N HIS A 193 -21.61 -25.61 16.73
CA HIS A 193 -22.54 -26.28 15.83
C HIS A 193 -22.28 -27.78 15.78
N LEU A 194 -21.00 -28.18 15.67
CA LEU A 194 -20.61 -29.60 15.68
C LEU A 194 -20.99 -30.27 17.00
N ILE A 195 -20.68 -29.65 18.16
CA ILE A 195 -21.03 -30.18 19.49
C ILE A 195 -22.55 -30.25 19.67
N ALA A 196 -23.30 -29.24 19.26
CA ALA A 196 -24.76 -29.24 19.33
C ALA A 196 -25.35 -30.39 18.49
N TYR A 197 -24.78 -30.65 17.33
CA TYR A 197 -25.15 -31.79 16.48
C TYR A 197 -24.89 -33.12 17.20
N GLN A 198 -23.66 -33.33 17.73
CA GLN A 198 -23.26 -34.52 18.47
C GLN A 198 -24.22 -34.79 19.68
N ASN A 199 -24.53 -33.75 20.45
CA ASN A 199 -25.46 -33.83 21.60
C ASN A 199 -26.86 -34.20 21.14
N LYS A 200 -27.37 -33.58 20.05
CA LYS A 200 -28.72 -33.85 19.54
C LYS A 200 -28.90 -35.28 19.07
N HIS A 201 -27.84 -35.83 18.43
CA HIS A 201 -27.88 -37.17 17.84
C HIS A 201 -27.27 -38.24 18.76
N HIS A 202 -26.84 -37.89 19.98
CA HIS A 202 -26.21 -38.79 20.96
C HIS A 202 -25.06 -39.61 20.36
N THR A 203 -24.28 -39.01 19.43
CA THR A 203 -23.16 -39.64 18.80
C THR A 203 -21.95 -38.71 18.76
N ILE A 204 -20.77 -39.25 18.94
CA ILE A 204 -19.51 -38.49 18.80
C ILE A 204 -19.13 -38.42 17.32
N ASP A 205 -19.30 -39.54 16.61
CA ASP A 205 -18.99 -39.63 15.18
C ASP A 205 -19.92 -40.70 14.55
N PRO A 206 -20.92 -40.31 13.73
CA PRO A 206 -21.84 -41.22 13.10
C PRO A 206 -21.17 -42.10 12.03
N THR A 207 -19.98 -41.76 11.51
CA THR A 207 -19.24 -42.58 10.55
C THR A 207 -18.76 -43.84 11.20
N LEU A 208 -18.34 -43.80 12.47
CA LEU A 208 -17.95 -44.99 13.26
C LEU A 208 -19.11 -45.95 13.47
N ASP A 209 -20.35 -45.44 13.57
CA ASP A 209 -21.55 -46.27 13.71
C ASP A 209 -21.84 -47.02 12.40
N VAL A 210 -21.60 -46.41 11.24
CA VAL A 210 -21.70 -47.04 9.93
C VAL A 210 -20.62 -48.12 9.77
N GLU A 211 -19.37 -47.80 10.06
CA GLU A 211 -18.25 -48.79 9.99
C GLU A 211 -18.50 -50.01 10.87
N ARG A 212 -18.98 -49.80 12.10
CA ARG A 212 -19.32 -50.89 13.02
C ARG A 212 -20.43 -51.77 12.46
N LYS A 213 -21.47 -51.21 11.87
CA LYS A 213 -22.58 -51.96 11.24
C LYS A 213 -22.10 -52.73 10.02
N VAL A 214 -21.19 -52.18 9.20
CA VAL A 214 -20.57 -52.87 8.08
C VAL A 214 -19.74 -54.05 8.58
N SER A 215 -18.97 -53.92 9.65
CA SER A 215 -18.23 -54.99 10.28
C SER A 215 -19.17 -56.10 10.78
N ILE A 216 -20.22 -55.76 11.52
CA ILE A 216 -21.23 -56.71 12.00
C ILE A 216 -21.88 -57.46 10.81
N LEU A 217 -22.17 -56.76 9.72
CA LEU A 217 -22.71 -57.40 8.50
C LEU A 217 -21.75 -58.44 7.93
N ALA A 218 -20.46 -58.12 7.80
CA ALA A 218 -19.41 -59.02 7.30
C ALA A 218 -19.27 -60.26 8.21
N ASP A 219 -19.32 -60.09 9.55
CA ASP A 219 -19.26 -61.15 10.51
C ASP A 219 -20.48 -62.10 10.37
N LEU A 220 -21.69 -61.53 10.27
CA LEU A 220 -22.93 -62.30 10.06
C LEU A 220 -22.95 -63.04 8.72
N GLU A 221 -22.45 -62.46 7.65
CA GLU A 221 -22.34 -63.09 6.34
C GLU A 221 -21.34 -64.28 6.39
N THR A 222 -20.22 -64.08 7.07
CA THR A 222 -19.23 -65.16 7.31
C THR A 222 -19.84 -66.30 8.10
N GLU A 223 -20.57 -66.00 9.19
CA GLU A 223 -21.26 -66.99 10.01
C GLU A 223 -22.36 -67.73 9.22
N LEU A 224 -23.11 -66.99 8.37
CA LEU A 224 -24.11 -67.58 7.48
C LEU A 224 -23.50 -68.60 6.55
N VAL A 225 -22.42 -68.26 5.83
CA VAL A 225 -21.71 -69.15 4.93
C VAL A 225 -21.24 -70.39 5.66
N LYS A 226 -20.64 -70.25 6.86
CA LYS A 226 -20.20 -71.39 7.69
C LYS A 226 -21.36 -72.32 8.03
N ASN A 227 -22.49 -71.81 8.48
CA ASN A 227 -23.67 -72.56 8.85
C ASN A 227 -24.34 -73.21 7.61
N GLU A 228 -24.36 -72.58 6.45
CA GLU A 228 -24.88 -73.14 5.20
C GLU A 228 -24.01 -74.25 4.69
N VAL A 229 -22.67 -74.13 4.76
CA VAL A 229 -21.72 -75.25 4.41
C VAL A 229 -21.90 -76.40 5.36
N ASP A 230 -22.03 -76.19 6.67
CA ASP A 230 -22.24 -77.23 7.66
C ASP A 230 -23.58 -77.96 7.43
N TYR A 231 -24.65 -77.21 7.16
CA TYR A 231 -25.96 -77.74 6.77
C TYR A 231 -25.87 -78.61 5.52
N ALA A 232 -25.24 -78.14 4.45
CA ALA A 232 -25.08 -78.86 3.19
C ALA A 232 -24.25 -80.08 3.34
N THR A 233 -23.22 -80.11 4.19
CA THR A 233 -22.37 -81.22 4.47
C THR A 233 -23.13 -82.32 5.27
N LYS A 234 -23.81 -81.91 6.33
CA LYS A 234 -24.59 -82.83 7.20
C LYS A 234 -25.84 -83.41 6.50
N LEU A 235 -26.41 -82.65 5.52
CA LEU A 235 -27.55 -83.15 4.73
C LEU A 235 -27.28 -84.46 3.95
N LYS A 236 -26.01 -84.70 3.63
CA LYS A 236 -25.59 -85.92 2.91
C LYS A 236 -25.64 -87.18 3.76
N THR A 237 -25.54 -87.06 5.09
CA THR A 237 -25.40 -88.18 6.02
C THR A 237 -26.43 -88.20 7.12
N TRP A 238 -27.14 -87.11 7.40
CA TRP A 238 -28.07 -86.99 8.51
C TRP A 238 -29.52 -86.91 8.03
N ASN A 239 -30.45 -87.34 8.91
CA ASN A 239 -31.87 -87.20 8.60
C ASN A 239 -32.33 -85.68 8.57
N PRO A 240 -32.86 -85.25 7.43
CA PRO A 240 -33.28 -83.84 7.26
C PRO A 240 -34.31 -83.35 8.29
N ASN A 241 -35.11 -84.25 8.84
CA ASN A 241 -36.12 -83.94 9.86
C ASN A 241 -35.63 -84.10 11.31
N GLY A 242 -34.35 -84.50 11.47
CA GLY A 242 -33.73 -84.61 12.78
C GLY A 242 -33.66 -83.32 13.53
N ARG A 243 -33.70 -83.35 14.86
CA ARG A 243 -33.70 -82.14 15.72
C ARG A 243 -32.52 -81.20 15.44
N GLU A 244 -31.33 -81.78 15.21
CA GLU A 244 -30.11 -80.97 14.95
C GLU A 244 -30.17 -80.26 13.62
N MET A 245 -30.68 -80.90 12.55
CA MET A 245 -30.89 -80.27 11.24
C MET A 245 -31.96 -79.16 11.28
N GLN A 246 -33.02 -79.35 12.06
CA GLN A 246 -34.01 -78.31 12.29
C GLN A 246 -33.44 -77.07 13.05
N MET A 247 -32.61 -77.34 14.07
CA MET A 247 -31.90 -76.27 14.80
C MET A 247 -30.94 -75.52 13.88
N LEU A 248 -30.16 -76.18 13.06
CA LEU A 248 -29.22 -75.55 12.11
C LEU A 248 -29.96 -74.77 11.07
N LYS A 249 -31.08 -75.27 10.56
CA LYS A 249 -31.95 -74.51 9.64
C LYS A 249 -32.56 -73.25 10.30
N ALA A 250 -32.99 -73.31 11.55
CA ALA A 250 -33.52 -72.24 12.34
C ALA A 250 -32.45 -71.16 12.59
N ASN A 251 -31.20 -71.57 12.89
CA ASN A 251 -30.04 -70.66 13.00
C ASN A 251 -29.78 -69.92 11.70
N ILE A 252 -29.69 -70.59 10.55
CA ILE A 252 -29.53 -69.98 9.24
C ILE A 252 -30.60 -68.91 8.97
N GLN A 253 -31.88 -69.24 9.28
CA GLN A 253 -32.99 -68.30 9.12
C GLN A 253 -32.86 -67.07 10.06
N THR A 254 -32.34 -67.30 11.27
CA THR A 254 -32.13 -66.22 12.22
C THR A 254 -31.01 -65.28 11.75
N ILE A 255 -29.89 -65.83 11.30
CA ILE A 255 -28.76 -65.03 10.74
C ILE A 255 -29.23 -64.27 9.51
N LYS A 256 -29.96 -64.92 8.59
CA LYS A 256 -30.53 -64.22 7.39
C LYS A 256 -31.46 -63.08 7.77
N ARG A 257 -32.26 -63.22 8.81
CA ARG A 257 -33.11 -62.11 9.35
C ARG A 257 -32.26 -60.97 9.91
N SER A 258 -31.17 -61.31 10.64
CA SER A 258 -30.26 -60.32 11.23
C SER A 258 -29.51 -59.57 10.14
N ILE A 259 -28.97 -60.26 9.08
CA ILE A 259 -28.36 -59.63 7.92
C ILE A 259 -29.33 -58.65 7.25
N LYS A 260 -30.56 -59.12 6.98
CA LYS A 260 -31.57 -58.23 6.35
C LYS A 260 -31.88 -57.00 7.20
N ARG A 261 -31.92 -57.12 8.55
CA ARG A 261 -32.11 -56.00 9.44
C ARG A 261 -30.97 -55.02 9.35
N VAL A 262 -29.74 -55.48 9.45
CA VAL A 262 -28.55 -54.59 9.38
C VAL A 262 -28.45 -53.92 8.00
N GLN A 263 -28.69 -54.68 6.91
CA GLN A 263 -28.75 -54.10 5.55
C GLN A 263 -29.82 -53.04 5.39
N GLN A 264 -31.03 -53.25 6.01
CA GLN A 264 -32.09 -52.25 6.00
C GLN A 264 -31.75 -50.99 6.82
N GLU A 265 -30.96 -51.17 7.89
CA GLU A 265 -30.47 -50.04 8.69
C GLU A 265 -29.38 -49.24 7.93
N LEU A 266 -28.59 -49.90 7.05
CA LEU A 266 -27.54 -49.27 6.24
C LEU A 266 -28.10 -48.66 4.95
N SER A 267 -29.05 -49.29 4.27
CA SER A 267 -29.29 -49.01 2.82
C SER A 267 -30.67 -48.52 2.43
N GLY A 268 -31.63 -48.23 3.33
CA GLY A 268 -32.80 -47.68 2.68
C GLY A 268 -34.18 -47.73 3.31
N ASN A 269 -34.36 -48.20 4.51
CA ASN A 269 -35.57 -47.88 5.30
C ASN A 269 -35.47 -46.44 5.84
N LYS A 270 -36.56 -45.87 6.36
CA LYS A 270 -36.57 -44.52 6.99
C LYS A 270 -35.34 -44.27 7.86
N LYS A 271 -34.89 -45.30 8.64
CA LYS A 271 -33.70 -45.26 9.48
C LYS A 271 -32.37 -45.21 8.70
N GLY A 272 -32.26 -45.88 7.57
CA GLY A 272 -31.05 -45.86 6.74
C GLY A 272 -30.89 -44.53 5.99
N LYS A 273 -31.99 -43.92 5.54
CA LYS A 273 -31.97 -42.56 4.98
C LYS A 273 -31.60 -41.53 6.02
N GLU A 274 -32.11 -41.68 7.27
CA GLU A 274 -31.73 -40.81 8.40
C GLU A 274 -30.26 -40.98 8.77
N LEU A 275 -29.72 -42.20 8.73
CA LEU A 275 -28.32 -42.47 9.04
C LEU A 275 -27.38 -41.83 8.01
N ASN A 276 -27.66 -41.98 6.71
CA ASN A 276 -26.86 -41.36 5.65
C ASN A 276 -26.95 -39.83 5.66
N ALA A 277 -28.13 -39.28 5.94
CA ALA A 277 -28.29 -37.83 6.14
C ALA A 277 -27.50 -37.35 7.37
N ASN A 278 -27.52 -38.12 8.46
CA ASN A 278 -26.75 -37.77 9.66
C ASN A 278 -25.24 -37.80 9.42
N VAL A 279 -24.74 -38.79 8.67
CA VAL A 279 -23.32 -38.85 8.29
C VAL A 279 -22.95 -37.65 7.42
N PHE A 280 -23.76 -37.31 6.43
CA PHE A 280 -23.53 -36.16 5.56
C PHE A 280 -23.54 -34.83 6.34
N ASP A 281 -24.53 -34.59 7.18
CA ASP A 281 -24.63 -33.37 7.98
C ASP A 281 -23.45 -33.24 8.97
N PHE A 282 -23.02 -34.37 9.56
CA PHE A 282 -21.85 -34.40 10.44
C PHE A 282 -20.56 -34.06 9.69
N GLU A 283 -20.31 -34.69 8.54
CA GLU A 283 -19.11 -34.44 7.73
C GLU A 283 -19.10 -33.00 7.22
N LEU A 284 -20.25 -32.41 6.87
CA LEU A 284 -20.36 -31.00 6.50
C LEU A 284 -19.95 -30.09 7.67
N LEU A 285 -20.52 -30.30 8.87
CA LEU A 285 -20.19 -29.49 10.05
C LEU A 285 -18.73 -29.67 10.50
N LYS A 286 -18.18 -30.86 10.36
CA LYS A 286 -16.77 -31.16 10.62
C LYS A 286 -15.85 -30.45 9.64
N SER A 287 -16.19 -30.48 8.35
CA SER A 287 -15.48 -29.79 7.29
C SER A 287 -15.52 -28.26 7.51
N ASP A 288 -16.67 -27.69 7.88
CA ASP A 288 -16.81 -26.28 8.22
C ASP A 288 -15.93 -25.88 9.41
N MET A 289 -15.88 -26.75 10.43
CA MET A 289 -15.03 -26.53 11.60
C MET A 289 -13.53 -26.58 11.22
N GLU A 290 -13.11 -27.57 10.43
CA GLU A 290 -11.73 -27.69 9.97
C GLU A 290 -11.33 -26.54 9.06
N PHE A 291 -12.21 -26.11 8.17
CA PHE A 291 -12.00 -24.95 7.31
C PHE A 291 -11.85 -23.66 8.14
N SER A 292 -12.78 -23.40 9.07
CA SER A 292 -12.72 -22.25 9.95
C SER A 292 -11.47 -22.24 10.84
N LYS A 293 -11.02 -23.41 11.29
CA LYS A 293 -9.75 -23.59 12.02
C LYS A 293 -8.54 -23.19 11.18
N GLU A 294 -8.47 -23.64 9.92
CA GLU A 294 -7.34 -23.32 9.05
C GLU A 294 -7.30 -21.83 8.69
N ILE A 295 -8.46 -21.20 8.43
CA ILE A 295 -8.57 -19.76 8.21
C ILE A 295 -8.11 -18.98 9.46
N TYR A 296 -8.53 -19.38 10.66
CA TYR A 296 -8.08 -18.76 11.90
C TYR A 296 -6.57 -18.90 12.09
N LYS A 297 -6.01 -20.06 11.85
CA LYS A 297 -4.57 -20.33 11.91
C LYS A 297 -3.79 -19.46 10.92
N GLN A 298 -4.27 -19.34 9.67
CA GLN A 298 -3.66 -18.44 8.68
C GLN A 298 -3.69 -16.98 9.12
N THR A 299 -4.80 -16.56 9.76
CA THR A 299 -4.93 -15.20 10.28
C THR A 299 -3.93 -14.92 11.43
N LEU A 300 -3.63 -15.91 12.27
CA LEU A 300 -2.58 -15.80 13.28
C LEU A 300 -1.19 -15.63 12.66
N ILE A 301 -0.88 -16.40 11.61
CA ILE A 301 0.40 -16.27 10.87
C ILE A 301 0.49 -14.86 10.28
N ASN A 302 -0.53 -14.41 9.59
CA ASN A 302 -0.57 -13.07 8.98
C ASN A 302 -0.40 -11.96 10.04
N GLN A 303 -0.97 -12.15 11.24
CA GLN A 303 -0.78 -11.20 12.34
C GLN A 303 0.67 -11.13 12.81
N GLU A 304 1.34 -12.26 12.97
CA GLU A 304 2.75 -12.28 13.39
C GLU A 304 3.65 -11.71 12.29
N GLU A 305 3.39 -12.00 11.02
CA GLU A 305 4.10 -11.40 9.90
C GLU A 305 3.92 -9.87 9.89
N THR A 306 2.68 -9.39 10.05
CA THR A 306 2.39 -7.95 10.11
C THR A 306 3.08 -7.28 11.30
N LYS A 307 3.15 -7.94 12.48
CA LYS A 307 3.90 -7.42 13.63
C LYS A 307 5.39 -7.27 13.32
N LEU A 308 5.99 -8.26 12.67
CA LEU A 308 7.39 -8.20 12.27
C LEU A 308 7.62 -7.07 11.25
N GLU A 309 6.73 -6.92 10.28
CA GLU A 309 6.77 -5.79 9.34
C GLU A 309 6.73 -4.45 10.08
N VAL A 310 5.81 -4.27 11.01
CA VAL A 310 5.67 -3.04 11.80
C VAL A 310 6.93 -2.70 12.59
N VAL A 311 7.58 -3.70 13.17
CA VAL A 311 8.85 -3.51 13.90
C VAL A 311 9.99 -3.14 12.95
N GLN A 312 9.98 -3.69 11.74
CA GLN A 312 11.00 -3.45 10.72
C GLN A 312 10.73 -2.21 9.86
N GLN A 313 9.50 -1.68 9.87
CA GLN A 313 9.13 -0.51 9.07
C GLN A 313 9.79 0.77 9.60
N SER A 314 11.03 0.98 9.21
CA SER A 314 11.66 2.29 9.21
C SER A 314 12.02 2.66 7.77
N LYS A 315 11.40 3.72 7.26
CA LYS A 315 11.79 4.31 6.00
C LYS A 315 12.90 5.31 6.30
N HIS A 316 14.06 5.14 5.68
CA HIS A 316 15.17 6.05 5.86
C HIS A 316 15.41 6.86 4.59
N ILE A 317 15.64 8.16 4.78
CA ILE A 317 16.18 9.00 3.72
C ILE A 317 17.70 8.84 3.73
N VAL A 318 18.23 8.06 2.79
CA VAL A 318 19.66 7.92 2.60
C VAL A 318 20.18 9.17 1.89
N ILE A 319 21.06 9.90 2.53
CA ILE A 319 21.71 11.07 1.94
C ILE A 319 22.90 10.57 1.11
N VAL A 320 22.71 10.53 -0.23
CA VAL A 320 23.75 10.14 -1.19
C VAL A 320 24.78 11.24 -1.32
N ALA A 321 24.33 12.51 -1.37
CA ALA A 321 25.19 13.68 -1.34
C ALA A 321 24.64 14.69 -0.33
N LYS A 322 25.48 15.11 0.64
CA LYS A 322 25.11 16.11 1.65
C LYS A 322 24.80 17.46 1.02
N PRO A 323 23.96 18.32 1.68
CA PRO A 323 23.75 19.69 1.25
C PRO A 323 25.07 20.44 1.05
N THR A 324 25.25 20.96 -0.15
CA THR A 324 26.48 21.67 -0.53
C THR A 324 26.49 23.09 0.03
N LEU A 325 27.65 23.56 0.52
CA LEU A 325 27.86 24.98 0.75
C LEU A 325 28.28 25.60 -0.60
N ALA A 326 27.59 26.65 -1.01
CA ALA A 326 27.94 27.33 -2.26
C ALA A 326 29.19 28.23 -2.09
N ASP A 327 30.18 28.03 -2.94
CA ASP A 327 31.40 28.87 -2.96
C ASP A 327 31.19 30.20 -3.70
N GLY A 328 30.13 30.33 -4.50
CA GLY A 328 29.77 31.52 -5.25
C GLY A 328 28.27 31.64 -5.45
N TYR A 329 27.81 32.82 -5.86
CA TYR A 329 26.39 33.03 -6.19
C TYR A 329 26.00 32.27 -7.47
N THR A 330 24.77 31.77 -7.50
CA THR A 330 24.20 31.09 -8.66
C THR A 330 23.28 31.99 -9.47
N TYR A 331 22.62 32.93 -8.80
CA TYR A 331 21.70 33.90 -9.41
C TYR A 331 22.06 35.31 -8.94
N PRO A 332 21.88 36.32 -9.81
CA PRO A 332 21.48 36.26 -11.22
C PRO A 332 22.58 35.68 -12.10
N ASN A 333 22.20 35.00 -13.22
CA ASN A 333 23.17 34.66 -14.26
C ASN A 333 23.35 35.84 -15.22
N LYS A 334 24.18 36.82 -14.79
CA LYS A 334 24.31 38.17 -15.41
C LYS A 334 24.40 38.11 -16.91
N ILE A 335 25.21 37.15 -17.47
CA ILE A 335 25.44 37.08 -18.94
C ILE A 335 24.16 36.64 -19.64
N TRP A 336 23.54 35.54 -19.17
CA TRP A 336 22.32 34.99 -19.79
C TRP A 336 21.11 35.89 -19.62
N ASP A 337 20.96 36.53 -18.48
CA ASP A 337 19.83 37.44 -18.19
C ASP A 337 19.91 38.70 -19.04
N ILE A 338 21.10 39.31 -19.21
CA ILE A 338 21.33 40.44 -20.12
C ILE A 338 21.07 40.05 -21.58
N LEU A 339 21.54 38.89 -22.01
CA LEU A 339 21.36 38.40 -23.38
C LEU A 339 19.87 38.15 -23.68
N THR A 340 19.17 37.50 -22.78
CA THR A 340 17.72 37.21 -22.91
C THR A 340 16.88 38.52 -22.97
N ILE A 341 17.17 39.49 -22.14
CA ILE A 341 16.52 40.80 -22.19
C ILE A 341 16.86 41.52 -23.50
N GLY A 342 18.11 41.47 -23.94
CA GLY A 342 18.53 42.08 -25.20
C GLY A 342 17.77 41.51 -26.39
N VAL A 343 17.66 40.18 -26.48
CA VAL A 343 16.91 39.47 -27.56
C VAL A 343 15.42 39.83 -27.49
N LEU A 344 14.82 39.80 -26.30
CA LEU A 344 13.40 40.13 -26.12
C LEU A 344 13.08 41.60 -26.52
N LEU A 345 13.93 42.54 -26.13
CA LEU A 345 13.79 43.94 -26.51
C LEU A 345 13.99 44.15 -28.04
N ALA A 346 14.92 43.44 -28.65
CA ALA A 346 15.12 43.45 -30.09
C ALA A 346 13.91 42.96 -30.87
N LEU A 347 13.29 41.84 -30.40
CA LEU A 347 12.07 41.29 -30.98
C LEU A 347 10.89 42.29 -30.89
N VAL A 348 10.68 42.85 -29.69
CA VAL A 348 9.61 43.83 -29.48
C VAL A 348 9.84 45.08 -30.35
N TYR A 349 11.08 45.55 -30.45
CA TYR A 349 11.44 46.66 -31.32
C TYR A 349 11.19 46.37 -32.81
N GLY A 350 11.51 45.14 -33.26
CA GLY A 350 11.26 44.69 -34.65
C GLY A 350 9.74 44.69 -34.97
N ILE A 351 8.92 44.14 -34.07
CA ILE A 351 7.46 44.11 -34.22
C ILE A 351 6.86 45.51 -34.25
N LEU A 352 7.26 46.39 -33.33
CA LEU A 352 6.81 47.79 -33.31
C LEU A 352 7.30 48.53 -34.57
N GLY A 353 8.51 48.29 -35.03
CA GLY A 353 9.04 48.84 -36.24
C GLY A 353 8.26 48.49 -37.51
N THR A 354 7.79 47.23 -37.61
CA THR A 354 6.95 46.78 -38.72
C THR A 354 5.55 47.40 -38.65
N ILE A 355 4.93 47.44 -37.46
CA ILE A 355 3.60 48.06 -37.27
C ILE A 355 3.67 49.55 -37.67
N ILE A 356 4.66 50.28 -37.17
CA ILE A 356 4.83 51.72 -37.47
C ILE A 356 5.12 51.91 -38.98
N GLY A 357 5.87 51.01 -39.61
CA GLY A 357 6.11 51.00 -41.06
C GLY A 357 4.83 50.88 -41.88
N ILE A 358 3.96 49.92 -41.49
CA ILE A 358 2.67 49.68 -42.12
C ILE A 358 1.72 50.90 -41.95
N VAL A 359 1.60 51.40 -40.72
CA VAL A 359 0.76 52.56 -40.40
C VAL A 359 1.26 53.82 -41.13
N SER A 360 2.58 54.04 -41.26
CA SER A 360 3.15 55.17 -41.97
C SER A 360 2.89 55.07 -43.47
N ASN A 361 2.93 53.88 -44.04
CA ASN A 361 2.70 53.65 -45.45
C ASN A 361 1.20 53.69 -45.87
N HIS A 362 0.30 53.64 -44.92
CA HIS A 362 -1.15 53.79 -45.15
C HIS A 362 -1.65 55.23 -44.92
N ARG A 363 -0.76 56.14 -44.52
CA ARG A 363 -1.12 57.53 -44.20
C ARG A 363 -0.70 58.54 -45.26
N ASP A 364 0.00 58.06 -46.24
CA ASP A 364 0.32 58.72 -47.49
C ASP A 364 -0.63 58.19 -48.61
#